data_74c68d6d1364c8d96852a942dc28fc64
#
_entry.id   74c68d6d1364c8d96852a942dc28fc64
#
_cell.length_a   1.000
_cell.length_b   1.000
_cell.length_c   1.000
_cell.angle_alpha   90.00
_cell.angle_beta   90.00
_cell.angle_gamma   90.00
#
_symmetry.space_group_name_H-M   'P 1'
#
loop_
_entity.id
_entity.type
_entity.pdbx_description
1 polymer ?
#
loop_
_entity_poly.entity_id
_entity_poly.type
_entity_poly.pdbx_seq_one_letter_code
_entity_poly.pdbx_strand_id
1 'polypeptide(L)' 'MKNKLKVLRAERDWTQADLANALEVSRQTVNAIEKGKFDPSLPLAFKAARLFNLPIEEIFQDEPG' A
#
# COMPACT_ATOMS: atom_id res chain seq x y z
N MET A 1 -8.52 0.87 6.89
CA MET A 1 -7.37 0.07 7.42
C MET A 1 -6.12 0.95 7.44
N LYS A 2 -5.43 0.97 8.55
CA LYS A 2 -4.15 1.69 8.62
C LYS A 2 -3.07 0.93 7.87
N ASN A 3 -2.13 1.68 7.30
CA ASN A 3 -1.04 1.06 6.56
C ASN A 3 0.17 1.99 6.52
N LYS A 4 1.31 1.43 6.10
CA LYS A 4 2.57 2.15 6.02
C LYS A 4 2.98 2.45 4.59
N LEU A 5 2.07 2.38 3.63
CA LEU A 5 2.41 2.57 2.21
C LEU A 5 3.03 3.94 1.96
N LYS A 6 2.48 4.99 2.58
CA LYS A 6 3.01 6.34 2.41
C LYS A 6 4.46 6.44 2.91
N VAL A 7 4.74 5.85 4.07
CA VAL A 7 6.09 5.85 4.63
C VAL A 7 7.04 5.04 3.75
N LEU A 8 6.61 3.86 3.32
CA LEU A 8 7.46 2.98 2.51
C LEU A 8 7.78 3.60 1.15
N ARG A 9 6.80 4.28 0.53
CA ARG A 9 7.07 4.95 -0.73
C ARG A 9 7.98 6.17 -0.54
N ALA A 10 7.80 6.91 0.57
CA ALA A 10 8.63 8.07 0.88
C ALA A 10 10.09 7.65 1.09
N GLU A 11 10.33 6.49 1.71
CA GLU A 11 11.68 5.96 1.90
C GLU A 11 12.38 5.69 0.57
N ARG A 12 11.63 5.48 -0.49
CA ARG A 12 12.16 5.24 -1.83
C ARG A 12 12.10 6.48 -2.72
N ASP A 13 11.71 7.62 -2.17
CA ASP A 13 11.47 8.85 -2.92
C ASP A 13 10.46 8.68 -4.05
N TRP A 14 9.44 7.86 -3.82
CA TRP A 14 8.39 7.59 -4.81
C TRP A 14 7.19 8.49 -4.60
N THR A 15 6.62 8.94 -5.73
CA THR A 15 5.29 9.58 -5.71
C THR A 15 4.21 8.50 -5.63
N GLN A 16 2.96 8.93 -5.41
CA GLN A 16 1.83 8.01 -5.48
C GLN A 16 1.74 7.35 -6.86
N ALA A 17 2.06 8.10 -7.90
CA ALA A 17 2.06 7.56 -9.27
C ALA A 17 3.11 6.47 -9.43
N ASP A 18 4.30 6.65 -8.85
CA ASP A 18 5.34 5.63 -8.90
C ASP A 18 4.88 4.34 -8.22
N LEU A 19 4.28 4.45 -7.03
CA LEU A 19 3.77 3.28 -6.32
C LEU A 19 2.64 2.63 -7.10
N ALA A 20 1.73 3.43 -7.67
CA ALA A 20 0.63 2.91 -8.47
C ALA A 20 1.14 2.09 -9.65
N ASN A 21 2.16 2.59 -10.35
CA ASN A 21 2.78 1.87 -11.46
C ASN A 21 3.40 0.55 -10.98
N ALA A 22 4.09 0.57 -9.86
CA ALA A 22 4.73 -0.63 -9.30
C ALA A 22 3.70 -1.68 -8.88
N LEU A 23 2.54 -1.24 -8.38
CA LEU A 23 1.46 -2.13 -7.98
C LEU A 23 0.48 -2.44 -9.11
N GLU A 24 0.62 -1.79 -10.25
CA GLU A 24 -0.25 -1.95 -11.42
C GLU A 24 -1.70 -1.58 -11.13
N VAL A 25 -1.89 -0.51 -10.39
CA VAL A 25 -3.20 0.05 -10.07
C VAL A 25 -3.22 1.54 -10.39
N SER A 26 -4.39 2.18 -10.29
CA SER A 26 -4.50 3.61 -10.51
C SER A 26 -3.94 4.40 -9.31
N ARG A 27 -3.54 5.65 -9.58
CA ARG A 27 -3.10 6.54 -8.51
C ARG A 27 -4.22 6.81 -7.51
N GLN A 28 -5.47 6.89 -7.99
CA GLN A 28 -6.62 7.06 -7.09
C GLN A 28 -6.75 5.91 -6.10
N THR A 29 -6.47 4.67 -6.55
CA THR A 29 -6.49 3.51 -5.68
C THR A 29 -5.43 3.63 -4.59
N VAL A 30 -4.20 4.01 -4.95
CA VAL A 30 -3.12 4.23 -3.97
C VAL A 30 -3.53 5.30 -2.96
N ASN A 31 -4.04 6.43 -3.46
CA ASN A 31 -4.46 7.52 -2.59
C ASN A 31 -5.55 7.08 -1.60
N ALA A 32 -6.55 6.34 -2.08
CA ALA A 32 -7.63 5.86 -1.21
C ALA A 32 -7.14 4.87 -0.17
N ILE A 33 -6.21 3.99 -0.53
CA ILE A 33 -5.63 3.04 0.42
C ILE A 33 -4.80 3.79 1.47
N GLU A 34 -3.96 4.73 1.05
CA GLU A 34 -3.11 5.48 1.98
C GLU A 34 -3.94 6.27 2.99
N LYS A 35 -5.11 6.74 2.59
CA LYS A 35 -6.01 7.47 3.47
C LYS A 35 -6.84 6.56 4.37
N GLY A 36 -6.74 5.25 4.20
CA GLY A 36 -7.54 4.30 4.97
C GLY A 36 -8.99 4.20 4.54
N LYS A 37 -9.35 4.75 3.38
CA LYS A 37 -10.73 4.74 2.88
C LYS A 37 -11.05 3.51 2.05
N PHE A 38 -10.05 2.77 1.63
CA PHE A 38 -10.21 1.60 0.78
C PHE A 38 -9.21 0.55 1.20
N ASP A 39 -9.70 -0.65 1.48
CA ASP A 39 -8.82 -1.75 1.85
C ASP A 39 -8.35 -2.46 0.58
N PRO A 40 -7.07 -2.84 0.51
CA PRO A 40 -6.58 -3.53 -0.67
C PRO A 40 -7.18 -4.93 -0.78
N SER A 41 -7.35 -5.39 -2.01
CA SER A 41 -7.68 -6.80 -2.24
C SER A 41 -6.52 -7.66 -1.74
N LEU A 42 -6.79 -8.93 -1.46
CA LEU A 42 -5.75 -9.84 -1.03
C LEU A 42 -4.61 -9.96 -2.08
N PRO A 43 -4.90 -10.10 -3.37
CA PRO A 43 -3.83 -10.11 -4.37
C PRO A 43 -2.98 -8.84 -4.35
N LEU A 44 -3.60 -7.69 -4.16
CA LEU A 44 -2.88 -6.42 -4.10
C LEU A 44 -2.00 -6.35 -2.84
N ALA A 45 -2.51 -6.83 -1.71
CA ALA A 45 -1.75 -6.87 -0.47
C ALA A 45 -0.51 -7.77 -0.62
N PHE A 46 -0.64 -8.92 -1.25
CA PHE A 46 0.51 -9.79 -1.52
C PHE A 46 1.50 -9.13 -2.46
N LYS A 47 1.01 -8.40 -3.45
CA LYS A 47 1.87 -7.69 -4.39
C LYS A 47 2.70 -6.61 -3.67
N ALA A 48 2.06 -5.86 -2.78
CA ALA A 48 2.76 -4.86 -1.96
C ALA A 48 3.80 -5.52 -1.06
N ALA A 49 3.47 -6.65 -0.45
CA ALA A 49 4.40 -7.39 0.39
C ALA A 49 5.65 -7.81 -0.38
N ARG A 50 5.47 -8.33 -1.60
CA ARG A 50 6.60 -8.71 -2.45
C ARG A 50 7.41 -7.49 -2.89
N LEU A 51 6.73 -6.41 -3.22
CA LEU A 51 7.38 -5.17 -3.68
C LEU A 51 8.32 -4.60 -2.60
N PHE A 52 7.85 -4.56 -1.36
CA PHE A 52 8.61 -3.99 -0.26
C PHE A 52 9.40 -5.02 0.53
N ASN A 53 9.25 -6.30 0.17
CA ASN A 53 9.91 -7.42 0.85
C ASN A 53 9.62 -7.44 2.35
N LEU A 54 8.35 -7.25 2.70
CA LEU A 54 7.86 -7.24 4.08
C LEU A 54 6.64 -8.14 4.20
N PRO A 55 6.39 -8.71 5.38
CA PRO A 55 5.13 -9.39 5.63
C PRO A 55 3.96 -8.42 5.49
N ILE A 56 2.81 -8.94 5.08
CA ILE A 56 1.59 -8.12 4.92
C ILE A 56 1.27 -7.38 6.21
N GLU A 57 1.41 -8.03 7.35
CA GLU A 57 1.07 -7.45 8.66
C GLU A 57 1.94 -6.26 9.02
N GLU A 58 3.11 -6.14 8.42
CA GLU A 58 3.98 -4.98 8.65
C GLU A 58 3.63 -3.82 7.76
N ILE A 59 2.87 -4.05 6.70
CA ILE A 59 2.44 -3.00 5.79
C ILE A 59 1.02 -2.56 6.12
N PHE A 60 0.11 -3.51 6.31
CA PHE A 60 -1.30 -3.25 6.57
C PHE A 60 -1.63 -3.68 7.99
N GLN A 61 -2.28 -2.79 8.75
CA GLN A 61 -2.61 -3.06 10.13
C GLN A 61 -4.11 -3.31 10.24
N ASP A 62 -4.46 -4.51 10.70
CA ASP A 62 -5.84 -4.82 11.01
C ASP A 62 -6.19 -4.11 12.31
N GLU A 63 -7.34 -3.44 12.33
CA GLU A 63 -7.83 -2.77 13.51
C GLU A 63 -9.08 -3.50 13.98
N PRO A 64 -8.94 -4.53 14.84
CA PRO A 64 -10.11 -5.20 15.39
C PRO A 64 -10.88 -4.18 16.20
N GLY A 65 -12.09 -3.90 15.74
CA GLY A 65 -12.83 -2.83 16.28
C GLY A 65 -13.89 -3.09 17.26
#